data_20b6b7e76096d17bdd3481e5881d4339
#
_entry.id   20b6b7e76096d17bdd3481e5881d4339
#
_cell.length_a   1.000
_cell.length_b   1.000
_cell.length_c   1.000
_cell.angle_alpha   90.00
_cell.angle_beta   90.00
_cell.angle_gamma   90.00
#
_symmetry.space_group_name_H-M   'P 1'
#
loop_
_entity.id
_entity.type
_entity.pdbx_description
1 polymer ?
#
loop_
_entity_poly.entity_id
_entity_poly.type
_entity_poly.pdbx_seq_one_letter_code
_entity_poly.pdbx_strand_id
1 'polypeptide(L)'
;MSTYIDAAKPSQHAPYLDIPDDVIEYLHYLDFIKLRSPRTVNGYYIDLRGFFRFMMTEWDRVPRDASPDTIDLTHISTDDIRTIRKRDIFNYLEYVRSLDNGPKARARKLSALRGFFGYLCTQTGKLSDNPTEGINLGTPKRALPKYLTLDESKELLKNIQSDFYERDFCILTLFLNCGMRLAELVTINISDIRDQTIRIVGKGNKERLVYLNNACLDALDHYIKARSALPNLVDKNALFISKRTGKRLTARRVEQIVERCLRAAGLSGRGYSPHKLRHTAATLMYQYGNADMLALKEILGHENVSTTQIYTHINQKQLKSAVEGSPLASINYEPPRTVDEIDSEQDSPQ
;
A
#
# COMPACT_ATOMS: atom_id res chain seq x y z
N MET A 1 13.06 29.61 -34.83
CA MET A 1 12.09 29.54 -33.71
C MET A 1 10.93 28.72 -34.14
N SER A 2 10.88 27.45 -33.92
CA SER A 2 9.74 26.54 -33.97
C SER A 2 10.23 25.11 -34.10
N THR A 3 10.63 24.47 -33.04
CA THR A 3 10.95 23.02 -33.06
C THR A 3 10.90 22.38 -31.67
N TYR A 4 10.07 22.90 -30.75
CA TYR A 4 9.92 22.33 -29.41
C TYR A 4 8.53 21.74 -29.11
N ILE A 5 7.62 21.66 -30.09
CA ILE A 5 6.23 21.21 -29.85
C ILE A 5 5.97 19.76 -30.31
N ASP A 6 6.91 19.10 -30.98
CA ASP A 6 6.63 17.82 -31.64
C ASP A 6 7.22 16.55 -30.98
N ALA A 7 7.63 16.61 -29.71
CA ALA A 7 8.19 15.45 -29.02
C ALA A 7 7.44 15.03 -27.72
N ALA A 8 6.29 15.61 -27.43
CA ALA A 8 5.42 15.08 -26.38
C ALA A 8 4.62 13.91 -26.94
N LYS A 9 5.05 12.66 -26.63
CA LYS A 9 4.12 11.53 -26.66
C LYS A 9 2.85 11.98 -25.94
N PRO A 10 1.64 11.81 -26.53
CA PRO A 10 0.41 12.15 -25.85
C PRO A 10 0.44 11.48 -24.48
N SER A 11 0.31 12.28 -23.43
CA SER A 11 0.21 11.77 -22.06
C SER A 11 -0.87 10.68 -22.07
N GLN A 12 -0.61 9.53 -21.44
CA GLN A 12 -1.59 8.44 -21.31
C GLN A 12 -2.79 8.84 -20.41
N HIS A 13 -2.93 10.13 -20.12
CA HIS A 13 -4.01 10.73 -19.38
C HIS A 13 -5.07 11.17 -20.36
N ALA A 14 -6.28 10.59 -20.25
CA ALA A 14 -7.45 11.11 -20.91
C ALA A 14 -7.52 12.62 -20.68
N PRO A 15 -7.82 13.46 -21.69
CA PRO A 15 -7.99 14.87 -21.49
C PRO A 15 -9.10 15.04 -20.45
N TYR A 16 -8.78 15.73 -19.34
CA TYR A 16 -9.74 16.06 -18.28
C TYR A 16 -10.71 17.16 -18.77
N LEU A 17 -11.56 16.82 -19.74
CA LEU A 17 -12.39 17.78 -20.45
C LEU A 17 -13.70 18.14 -19.73
N ASP A 18 -14.00 17.48 -18.60
CA ASP A 18 -15.28 17.57 -17.91
C ASP A 18 -15.18 18.10 -16.47
N ILE A 19 -14.15 18.88 -16.19
CA ILE A 19 -13.88 19.46 -14.86
C ILE A 19 -13.41 20.92 -15.00
N PRO A 20 -13.49 21.73 -13.90
CA PRO A 20 -13.04 23.11 -13.90
C PRO A 20 -11.57 23.29 -14.26
N ASP A 21 -11.22 24.39 -14.92
CA ASP A 21 -9.84 24.73 -15.31
C ASP A 21 -8.87 24.73 -14.12
N ASP A 22 -9.27 25.25 -12.98
CA ASP A 22 -8.46 25.25 -11.76
C ASP A 22 -8.11 23.83 -11.29
N VAL A 23 -9.00 22.86 -11.51
CA VAL A 23 -8.73 21.45 -11.20
C VAL A 23 -7.77 20.85 -12.22
N ILE A 24 -7.90 21.20 -13.51
CA ILE A 24 -6.98 20.76 -14.56
C ILE A 24 -5.56 21.25 -14.24
N GLU A 25 -5.40 22.54 -13.90
CA GLU A 25 -4.10 23.11 -13.50
C GLU A 25 -3.51 22.36 -12.31
N TYR A 26 -4.31 22.07 -11.30
CA TYR A 26 -3.85 21.31 -10.13
C TYR A 26 -3.41 19.88 -10.48
N LEU A 27 -4.16 19.19 -11.34
CA LEU A 27 -3.78 17.83 -11.77
C LEU A 27 -2.48 17.84 -12.58
N HIS A 28 -2.27 18.84 -13.43
CA HIS A 28 -0.99 19.05 -14.12
C HIS A 28 0.14 19.34 -13.13
N TYR A 29 -0.09 20.19 -12.12
CA TYR A 29 0.89 20.44 -11.07
C TYR A 29 1.26 19.15 -10.33
N LEU A 30 0.30 18.27 -10.05
CA LEU A 30 0.59 16.98 -9.42
C LEU A 30 1.41 16.06 -10.32
N ASP A 31 1.14 16.05 -11.62
CA ASP A 31 1.82 15.19 -12.58
C ASP A 31 3.24 15.69 -12.88
N PHE A 32 3.37 16.94 -13.35
CA PHE A 32 4.62 17.48 -13.86
C PHE A 32 5.55 18.05 -12.78
N ILE A 33 5.00 18.68 -11.73
CA ILE A 33 5.81 19.33 -10.69
C ILE A 33 6.01 18.42 -9.49
N LYS A 34 4.93 17.76 -9.02
CA LYS A 34 5.03 16.84 -7.87
C LYS A 34 5.39 15.43 -8.27
N LEU A 35 5.48 15.12 -9.56
CA LEU A 35 5.83 13.81 -10.12
C LEU A 35 5.02 12.66 -9.46
N ARG A 36 3.73 12.90 -9.26
CA ARG A 36 2.83 11.89 -8.69
C ARG A 36 2.53 10.81 -9.73
N SER A 37 2.33 9.58 -9.27
CA SER A 37 1.98 8.49 -10.18
C SER A 37 0.66 8.77 -10.92
N PRO A 38 0.50 8.32 -12.17
CA PRO A 38 -0.74 8.45 -12.95
C PRO A 38 -1.97 7.97 -12.18
N ARG A 39 -1.82 6.89 -11.41
CA ARG A 39 -2.88 6.36 -10.56
C ARG A 39 -3.29 7.33 -9.45
N THR A 40 -2.33 8.06 -8.88
CA THR A 40 -2.61 9.07 -7.84
C THR A 40 -3.34 10.27 -8.45
N VAL A 41 -2.88 10.77 -9.60
CA VAL A 41 -3.50 11.89 -10.32
C VAL A 41 -4.93 11.54 -10.70
N ASN A 42 -5.15 10.36 -11.30
CA ASN A 42 -6.50 9.89 -11.64
C ASN A 42 -7.40 9.70 -10.41
N GLY A 43 -6.85 9.25 -9.28
CA GLY A 43 -7.59 9.18 -8.02
C GLY A 43 -8.07 10.56 -7.54
N TYR A 44 -7.24 11.58 -7.66
CA TYR A 44 -7.60 12.96 -7.29
C TYR A 44 -8.61 13.55 -8.27
N TYR A 45 -8.45 13.29 -9.58
CA TYR A 45 -9.46 13.64 -10.59
C TYR A 45 -10.85 13.12 -10.21
N ILE A 46 -10.98 11.83 -9.93
CA ILE A 46 -12.26 11.20 -9.57
C ILE A 46 -12.84 11.83 -8.28
N ASP A 47 -11.99 12.11 -7.28
CA ASP A 47 -12.46 12.67 -6.02
C ASP A 47 -12.90 14.13 -6.15
N LEU A 48 -12.15 14.95 -6.89
CA LEU A 48 -12.48 16.37 -7.13
C LEU A 48 -13.71 16.50 -8.05
N ARG A 49 -13.79 15.69 -9.11
CA ARG A 49 -14.97 15.61 -9.97
C ARG A 49 -16.23 15.29 -9.16
N GLY A 50 -16.15 14.31 -8.27
CA GLY A 50 -17.26 13.95 -7.39
C GLY A 50 -17.67 15.08 -6.44
N PHE A 51 -16.71 15.85 -5.94
CA PHE A 51 -16.95 17.01 -5.11
C PHE A 51 -17.65 18.14 -5.87
N PHE A 52 -17.17 18.50 -7.06
CA PHE A 52 -17.78 19.56 -7.84
C PHE A 52 -19.16 19.19 -8.38
N ARG A 53 -19.42 17.92 -8.68
CA ARG A 53 -20.78 17.44 -8.97
C ARG A 53 -21.73 17.65 -7.80
N PHE A 54 -21.30 17.38 -6.59
CA PHE A 54 -22.05 17.67 -5.38
C PHE A 54 -22.28 19.18 -5.22
N MET A 55 -21.24 20.02 -5.45
CA MET A 55 -21.40 21.47 -5.38
C MET A 55 -22.38 22.04 -6.40
N MET A 56 -22.48 21.47 -7.60
CA MET A 56 -23.48 21.88 -8.59
C MET A 56 -24.92 21.72 -8.08
N THR A 57 -25.19 20.69 -7.27
CA THR A 57 -26.48 20.49 -6.61
C THR A 57 -26.67 21.45 -5.42
N GLU A 58 -25.62 21.71 -4.63
CA GLU A 58 -25.68 22.66 -3.51
C GLU A 58 -25.85 24.14 -3.99
N TRP A 59 -25.38 24.46 -5.19
CA TRP A 59 -25.55 25.75 -5.83
C TRP A 59 -26.89 25.87 -6.61
N ASP A 60 -27.76 24.86 -6.53
CA ASP A 60 -29.04 24.78 -7.26
C ASP A 60 -28.87 24.94 -8.80
N ARG A 61 -27.69 24.60 -9.34
CA ARG A 61 -27.42 24.65 -10.80
C ARG A 61 -27.88 23.41 -11.54
N VAL A 62 -28.07 22.31 -10.83
CA VAL A 62 -28.58 21.03 -11.35
C VAL A 62 -29.54 20.39 -10.35
N PRO A 63 -30.58 19.67 -10.82
CA PRO A 63 -31.48 18.93 -9.94
C PRO A 63 -30.73 17.90 -9.08
N ARG A 64 -31.23 17.61 -7.88
CA ARG A 64 -30.63 16.64 -6.95
C ARG A 64 -30.66 15.20 -7.46
N ASP A 65 -31.56 14.90 -8.35
CA ASP A 65 -31.73 13.60 -9.03
C ASP A 65 -31.01 13.51 -10.38
N ALA A 66 -30.27 14.56 -10.77
CA ALA A 66 -29.49 14.55 -12.00
C ALA A 66 -28.48 13.40 -12.01
N SER A 67 -28.40 12.71 -13.15
CA SER A 67 -27.38 11.68 -13.31
C SER A 67 -25.98 12.30 -13.22
N PRO A 68 -25.10 11.79 -12.35
CA PRO A 68 -23.74 12.34 -12.19
C PRO A 68 -22.97 12.49 -13.51
N ASP A 69 -23.21 11.62 -14.48
CA ASP A 69 -22.47 11.61 -15.75
C ASP A 69 -22.95 12.68 -16.74
N THR A 70 -24.11 13.30 -16.50
CA THR A 70 -24.66 14.37 -17.34
C THR A 70 -24.31 15.78 -16.84
N ILE A 71 -23.67 15.90 -15.66
CA ILE A 71 -23.33 17.19 -15.06
C ILE A 71 -22.04 17.74 -15.69
N ASP A 72 -22.14 18.82 -16.44
CA ASP A 72 -21.01 19.57 -16.96
C ASP A 72 -20.40 20.46 -15.88
N LEU A 73 -19.11 20.32 -15.64
CA LEU A 73 -18.36 21.07 -14.63
C LEU A 73 -17.42 22.11 -15.23
N THR A 74 -17.33 22.20 -16.55
CA THR A 74 -16.38 23.10 -17.26
C THR A 74 -16.69 24.59 -17.02
N HIS A 75 -17.94 24.92 -16.70
CA HIS A 75 -18.40 26.28 -16.45
C HIS A 75 -18.21 26.79 -15.02
N ILE A 76 -17.61 25.97 -14.14
CA ILE A 76 -17.31 26.40 -12.78
C ILE A 76 -16.08 27.30 -12.81
N SER A 77 -16.28 28.56 -12.43
CA SER A 77 -15.25 29.58 -12.38
C SER A 77 -14.47 29.58 -11.06
N THR A 78 -13.32 30.25 -11.05
CA THR A 78 -12.57 30.52 -9.80
C THR A 78 -13.42 31.28 -8.78
N ASP A 79 -14.33 32.17 -9.23
CA ASP A 79 -15.23 32.92 -8.33
C ASP A 79 -16.23 31.97 -7.65
N ASP A 80 -16.76 31.00 -8.37
CA ASP A 80 -17.61 29.96 -7.77
C ASP A 80 -16.81 29.19 -6.69
N ILE A 81 -15.57 28.82 -6.99
CA ILE A 81 -14.71 28.11 -6.04
C ILE A 81 -14.43 28.95 -4.79
N ARG A 82 -14.32 30.28 -4.92
CA ARG A 82 -14.18 31.22 -3.79
C ARG A 82 -15.40 31.26 -2.86
N THR A 83 -16.59 30.88 -3.33
CA THR A 83 -17.77 30.80 -2.48
C THR A 83 -17.77 29.63 -1.52
N ILE A 84 -16.97 28.59 -1.80
CA ILE A 84 -16.95 27.36 -1.01
C ILE A 84 -16.41 27.63 0.40
N ARG A 85 -17.16 27.17 1.39
CA ARG A 85 -16.87 27.34 2.80
C ARG A 85 -16.65 25.98 3.48
N LYS A 86 -16.11 26.02 4.66
CA LYS A 86 -15.90 24.83 5.50
C LYS A 86 -17.16 23.99 5.71
N ARG A 87 -18.33 24.64 5.78
CA ARG A 87 -19.64 24.00 5.88
C ARG A 87 -19.91 23.08 4.68
N ASP A 88 -19.56 23.52 3.47
CA ASP A 88 -19.81 22.76 2.25
C ASP A 88 -18.95 21.51 2.19
N ILE A 89 -17.72 21.59 2.72
CA ILE A 89 -16.87 20.41 2.89
C ILE A 89 -17.49 19.42 3.88
N PHE A 90 -18.07 19.87 4.99
CA PHE A 90 -18.77 18.98 5.93
C PHE A 90 -19.99 18.33 5.29
N ASN A 91 -20.83 19.11 4.60
CA ASN A 91 -22.01 18.60 3.89
C ASN A 91 -21.60 17.53 2.85
N TYR A 92 -20.53 17.78 2.09
CA TYR A 92 -19.99 16.78 1.17
C TYR A 92 -19.54 15.50 1.86
N LEU A 93 -18.82 15.60 2.97
CA LEU A 93 -18.35 14.43 3.70
C LEU A 93 -19.50 13.63 4.34
N GLU A 94 -20.59 14.30 4.71
CA GLU A 94 -21.83 13.67 5.17
C GLU A 94 -22.56 13.00 4.00
N TYR A 95 -22.70 13.66 2.87
CA TYR A 95 -23.21 13.08 1.62
C TYR A 95 -22.44 11.83 1.22
N VAL A 96 -21.09 11.88 1.22
CA VAL A 96 -20.25 10.72 0.94
C VAL A 96 -20.50 9.58 1.94
N ARG A 97 -20.79 9.89 3.20
CA ARG A 97 -21.16 8.90 4.21
C ARG A 97 -22.53 8.26 3.90
N SER A 98 -23.51 9.02 3.46
CA SER A 98 -24.84 8.50 3.11
C SER A 98 -24.82 7.54 1.92
N LEU A 99 -23.79 7.62 1.06
CA LEU A 99 -23.52 6.68 -0.03
C LEU A 99 -22.76 5.41 0.42
N ASP A 100 -22.78 5.08 1.70
CA ASP A 100 -22.11 3.92 2.31
C ASP A 100 -20.58 3.88 2.11
N ASN A 101 -19.98 5.05 1.87
CA ASN A 101 -18.53 5.17 1.78
C ASN A 101 -17.88 5.09 3.17
N GLY A 102 -17.04 4.09 3.35
CA GLY A 102 -16.32 3.87 4.60
C GLY A 102 -15.34 5.00 4.97
N PRO A 103 -14.84 5.00 6.22
CA PRO A 103 -13.95 6.06 6.74
C PRO A 103 -12.70 6.32 5.90
N LYS A 104 -12.12 5.28 5.29
CA LYS A 104 -10.94 5.39 4.42
C LYS A 104 -11.23 6.17 3.13
N ALA A 105 -12.40 5.93 2.53
CA ALA A 105 -12.81 6.66 1.32
C ALA A 105 -13.02 8.14 1.62
N ARG A 106 -13.69 8.46 2.73
CA ARG A 106 -13.87 9.85 3.20
C ARG A 106 -12.54 10.55 3.47
N ALA A 107 -11.60 9.87 4.15
CA ALA A 107 -10.26 10.42 4.40
C ALA A 107 -9.48 10.69 3.11
N ARG A 108 -9.59 9.81 2.09
CA ARG A 108 -8.96 10.01 0.78
C ARG A 108 -9.55 11.20 0.06
N LYS A 109 -10.89 11.34 0.04
CA LYS A 109 -11.58 12.47 -0.56
C LYS A 109 -11.20 13.79 0.11
N LEU A 110 -11.19 13.84 1.43
CA LEU A 110 -10.71 15.03 2.16
C LEU A 110 -9.24 15.34 1.86
N SER A 111 -8.39 14.33 1.67
CA SER A 111 -6.98 14.55 1.28
C SER A 111 -6.86 15.18 -0.12
N ALA A 112 -7.70 14.77 -1.07
CA ALA A 112 -7.74 15.38 -2.40
C ALA A 112 -8.18 16.85 -2.33
N LEU A 113 -9.25 17.16 -1.57
CA LEU A 113 -9.71 18.52 -1.34
C LEU A 113 -8.65 19.40 -0.66
N ARG A 114 -7.99 18.90 0.39
CA ARG A 114 -6.88 19.62 1.05
C ARG A 114 -5.76 19.96 0.09
N GLY A 115 -5.36 19.00 -0.74
CA GLY A 115 -4.33 19.22 -1.75
C GLY A 115 -4.73 20.30 -2.76
N PHE A 116 -5.96 20.26 -3.26
CA PHE A 116 -6.49 21.20 -4.23
C PHE A 116 -6.62 22.62 -3.64
N PHE A 117 -7.34 22.79 -2.54
CA PHE A 117 -7.51 24.11 -1.91
C PHE A 117 -6.18 24.66 -1.40
N GLY A 118 -5.31 23.80 -0.87
CA GLY A 118 -3.95 24.19 -0.50
C GLY A 118 -3.13 24.70 -1.69
N TYR A 119 -3.25 24.08 -2.85
CA TYR A 119 -2.63 24.55 -4.09
C TYR A 119 -3.16 25.93 -4.50
N LEU A 120 -4.46 26.14 -4.48
CA LEU A 120 -5.07 27.43 -4.82
C LEU A 120 -4.64 28.57 -3.87
N CYS A 121 -4.45 28.26 -2.58
CA CYS A 121 -3.96 29.25 -1.60
C CYS A 121 -2.47 29.53 -1.76
N THR A 122 -1.63 28.47 -1.82
CA THR A 122 -0.18 28.63 -1.63
C THR A 122 0.64 28.71 -2.91
N GLN A 123 0.15 28.17 -4.02
CA GLN A 123 0.87 28.15 -5.28
C GLN A 123 0.35 29.19 -6.27
N THR A 124 -0.98 29.40 -6.31
CA THR A 124 -1.57 30.34 -7.28
C THR A 124 -2.05 31.65 -6.65
N GLY A 125 -2.27 31.69 -5.34
CA GLY A 125 -2.86 32.87 -4.67
C GLY A 125 -4.31 33.16 -5.05
N LYS A 126 -5.00 32.23 -5.75
CA LYS A 126 -6.39 32.40 -6.19
C LYS A 126 -7.38 32.43 -5.01
N LEU A 127 -7.01 31.86 -3.87
CA LEU A 127 -7.79 31.87 -2.62
C LEU A 127 -6.95 32.44 -1.47
N SER A 128 -7.60 33.21 -0.58
CA SER A 128 -7.02 33.69 0.67
C SER A 128 -7.01 32.63 1.76
N ASP A 129 -8.09 31.82 1.83
CA ASP A 129 -8.33 30.88 2.91
C ASP A 129 -8.61 29.49 2.37
N ASN A 130 -8.11 28.47 3.11
CA ASN A 130 -8.35 27.08 2.77
C ASN A 130 -9.57 26.52 3.51
N PRO A 131 -10.71 26.24 2.84
CA PRO A 131 -11.93 25.79 3.50
C PRO A 131 -11.79 24.41 4.17
N THR A 132 -10.71 23.67 3.89
CA THR A 132 -10.44 22.36 4.52
C THR A 132 -9.60 22.46 5.79
N GLU A 133 -9.15 23.65 6.15
CA GLU A 133 -8.27 23.86 7.30
C GLU A 133 -8.96 23.48 8.61
N GLY A 134 -8.24 22.78 9.48
CA GLY A 134 -8.74 22.32 10.78
C GLY A 134 -9.83 21.23 10.71
N ILE A 135 -10.17 20.68 9.53
CA ILE A 135 -11.09 19.54 9.43
C ILE A 135 -10.31 18.26 9.76
N ASN A 136 -10.61 17.63 10.88
CA ASN A 136 -10.05 16.36 11.27
C ASN A 136 -11.13 15.29 11.31
N LEU A 137 -10.97 14.28 10.44
CA LEU A 137 -11.79 13.07 10.53
C LEU A 137 -11.24 12.19 11.65
N GLY A 138 -12.12 11.72 12.51
CA GLY A 138 -11.76 10.73 13.53
C GLY A 138 -11.05 9.53 12.90
N THR A 139 -9.95 9.11 13.51
CA THR A 139 -9.20 7.94 13.03
C THR A 139 -9.98 6.67 13.40
N PRO A 140 -10.43 5.86 12.44
CA PRO A 140 -11.06 4.60 12.77
C PRO A 140 -10.12 3.75 13.63
N LYS A 141 -10.65 3.07 14.64
CA LYS A 141 -9.87 2.08 15.40
C LYS A 141 -9.18 1.15 14.38
N ARG A 142 -7.86 1.07 14.45
CA ARG A 142 -7.08 0.17 13.59
C ARG A 142 -7.47 -1.26 13.97
N ALA A 143 -8.15 -1.97 13.08
CA ALA A 143 -8.28 -3.40 13.24
C ALA A 143 -6.90 -4.06 13.19
N LEU A 144 -6.71 -5.08 14.01
CA LEU A 144 -5.49 -5.87 13.98
C LEU A 144 -5.23 -6.39 12.55
N PRO A 145 -3.98 -6.38 12.10
CA PRO A 145 -3.65 -6.88 10.77
C PRO A 145 -4.06 -8.34 10.63
N LYS A 146 -4.86 -8.64 9.61
CA LYS A 146 -5.17 -10.03 9.25
C LYS A 146 -3.99 -10.60 8.46
N TYR A 147 -3.49 -11.74 8.88
CA TYR A 147 -2.46 -12.53 8.23
C TYR A 147 -2.78 -14.02 8.35
N LEU A 148 -2.20 -14.86 7.50
CA LEU A 148 -2.34 -16.30 7.59
C LEU A 148 -1.41 -16.84 8.69
N THR A 149 -1.90 -17.81 9.45
CA THR A 149 -1.03 -18.59 10.34
C THR A 149 -0.03 -19.40 9.51
N LEU A 150 0.97 -20.00 10.18
CA LEU A 150 1.92 -20.89 9.51
C LEU A 150 1.20 -22.08 8.86
N ASP A 151 0.24 -22.68 9.56
CA ASP A 151 -0.53 -23.83 9.06
C ASP A 151 -1.44 -23.44 7.90
N GLU A 152 -2.15 -22.30 7.98
CA GLU A 152 -2.94 -21.79 6.86
C GLU A 152 -2.06 -21.47 5.63
N SER A 153 -0.82 -21.01 5.85
CA SER A 153 0.14 -20.76 4.76
C SER A 153 0.60 -22.06 4.09
N LYS A 154 0.84 -23.10 4.88
CA LYS A 154 1.15 -24.44 4.38
C LYS A 154 -0.03 -25.03 3.61
N GLU A 155 -1.25 -24.95 4.16
CA GLU A 155 -2.45 -25.43 3.50
C GLU A 155 -2.72 -24.70 2.18
N LEU A 156 -2.47 -23.38 2.12
CA LEU A 156 -2.57 -22.62 0.89
C LEU A 156 -1.64 -23.16 -0.20
N LEU A 157 -0.39 -23.48 0.13
CA LEU A 157 0.59 -24.01 -0.82
C LEU A 157 0.30 -25.46 -1.23
N LYS A 158 -0.29 -26.29 -0.36
CA LYS A 158 -0.64 -27.70 -0.65
C LYS A 158 -1.88 -27.82 -1.56
N ASN A 159 -2.83 -26.89 -1.47
CA ASN A 159 -4.13 -27.00 -2.11
C ASN A 159 -4.26 -26.15 -3.38
N ILE A 160 -3.16 -25.92 -4.09
CA ILE A 160 -3.18 -25.13 -5.35
C ILE A 160 -3.81 -25.95 -6.45
N GLN A 161 -4.99 -25.54 -6.89
CA GLN A 161 -5.68 -26.08 -8.07
C GLN A 161 -5.48 -25.13 -9.23
N SER A 162 -4.66 -25.51 -10.22
CA SER A 162 -4.28 -24.64 -11.31
C SER A 162 -3.96 -25.40 -12.59
N ASP A 163 -4.30 -24.81 -13.72
CA ASP A 163 -3.90 -25.22 -15.05
C ASP A 163 -2.42 -24.90 -15.38
N PHE A 164 -1.77 -24.12 -14.51
CA PHE A 164 -0.34 -23.83 -14.56
C PHE A 164 0.23 -23.78 -13.14
N TYR A 165 0.32 -24.97 -12.54
CA TYR A 165 0.65 -25.18 -11.13
C TYR A 165 2.00 -24.55 -10.76
N GLU A 166 3.05 -24.78 -11.53
CA GLU A 166 4.41 -24.32 -11.26
C GLU A 166 4.46 -22.78 -11.14
N ARG A 167 3.71 -22.08 -12.01
CA ARG A 167 3.60 -20.62 -11.97
C ARG A 167 2.89 -20.14 -10.71
N ASP A 168 1.74 -20.72 -10.41
CA ASP A 168 0.89 -20.27 -9.30
C ASP A 168 1.53 -20.62 -7.96
N PHE A 169 2.20 -21.77 -7.87
CA PHE A 169 3.02 -22.15 -6.72
C PHE A 169 4.18 -21.19 -6.51
N CYS A 170 4.91 -20.84 -7.56
CA CYS A 170 6.03 -19.89 -7.49
C CYS A 170 5.55 -18.49 -7.05
N ILE A 171 4.42 -17.99 -7.59
CA ILE A 171 3.83 -16.70 -7.19
C ILE A 171 3.52 -16.69 -5.69
N LEU A 172 2.84 -17.72 -5.18
CA LEU A 172 2.47 -17.80 -3.77
C LEU A 172 3.70 -17.95 -2.85
N THR A 173 4.67 -18.77 -3.26
CA THR A 173 5.94 -18.98 -2.53
C THR A 173 6.70 -17.66 -2.39
N LEU A 174 6.82 -16.87 -3.46
CA LEU A 174 7.46 -15.56 -3.40
C LEU A 174 6.69 -14.55 -2.54
N PHE A 175 5.35 -14.52 -2.59
CA PHE A 175 4.58 -13.67 -1.69
C PHE A 175 4.79 -14.03 -0.22
N LEU A 176 4.78 -15.32 0.12
CA LEU A 176 4.85 -15.80 1.50
C LEU A 176 6.26 -15.78 2.08
N ASN A 177 7.32 -15.92 1.25
CA ASN A 177 8.69 -15.93 1.72
C ASN A 177 9.44 -14.61 1.53
N CYS A 178 9.11 -13.82 0.49
CA CYS A 178 9.84 -12.58 0.19
C CYS A 178 9.03 -11.32 0.53
N GLY A 179 7.73 -11.45 0.75
CA GLY A 179 6.87 -10.33 1.08
C GLY A 179 6.82 -9.24 0.01
N MET A 180 6.93 -9.59 -1.26
CA MET A 180 6.90 -8.65 -2.39
C MET A 180 5.56 -7.91 -2.49
N ARG A 181 5.58 -6.68 -3.04
CA ARG A 181 4.34 -6.02 -3.46
C ARG A 181 3.83 -6.63 -4.76
N LEU A 182 2.51 -6.67 -4.95
CA LEU A 182 1.91 -7.16 -6.20
C LEU A 182 2.45 -6.45 -7.45
N ALA A 183 2.60 -5.13 -7.38
CA ALA A 183 3.17 -4.33 -8.48
C ALA A 183 4.63 -4.70 -8.77
N GLU A 184 5.41 -5.02 -7.76
CA GLU A 184 6.79 -5.47 -7.91
C GLU A 184 6.85 -6.84 -8.58
N LEU A 185 6.06 -7.80 -8.12
CA LEU A 185 6.04 -9.17 -8.65
C LEU A 185 5.71 -9.20 -10.15
N VAL A 186 4.72 -8.42 -10.61
CA VAL A 186 4.31 -8.45 -12.03
C VAL A 186 5.34 -7.79 -12.96
N THR A 187 6.23 -6.94 -12.45
CA THR A 187 7.25 -6.24 -13.25
C THR A 187 8.56 -7.00 -13.38
N ILE A 188 8.78 -8.07 -12.63
CA ILE A 188 10.02 -8.85 -12.64
C ILE A 188 10.28 -9.41 -14.05
N ASN A 189 11.52 -9.25 -14.51
CA ASN A 189 12.04 -9.90 -15.70
C ASN A 189 12.92 -11.09 -15.32
N ILE A 190 13.15 -12.01 -16.23
CA ILE A 190 14.09 -13.12 -16.01
C ILE A 190 15.49 -12.59 -15.73
N SER A 191 15.92 -11.52 -16.41
CA SER A 191 17.22 -10.87 -16.23
C SER A 191 17.41 -10.21 -14.86
N ASP A 192 16.32 -10.00 -14.09
CA ASP A 192 16.39 -9.44 -12.75
C ASP A 192 16.76 -10.50 -11.69
N ILE A 193 16.75 -11.79 -12.06
CA ILE A 193 17.14 -12.91 -11.18
C ILE A 193 18.63 -13.12 -11.34
N ARG A 194 19.37 -13.05 -10.23
CA ARG A 194 20.81 -13.32 -10.19
C ARG A 194 21.14 -14.12 -8.94
N ASP A 195 21.73 -15.29 -9.12
CA ASP A 195 22.07 -16.19 -8.01
C ASP A 195 20.88 -16.38 -7.04
N GLN A 196 21.03 -15.95 -5.81
CA GLN A 196 20.02 -16.06 -4.75
C GLN A 196 19.25 -14.74 -4.52
N THR A 197 19.17 -13.88 -5.52
CA THR A 197 18.50 -12.57 -5.37
C THR A 197 17.63 -12.24 -6.58
N ILE A 198 16.61 -11.41 -6.34
CA ILE A 198 15.84 -10.73 -7.38
C ILE A 198 16.00 -9.23 -7.17
N ARG A 199 16.42 -8.52 -8.22
CA ARG A 199 16.40 -7.07 -8.26
C ARG A 199 14.97 -6.60 -8.54
N ILE A 200 14.43 -5.77 -7.68
CA ILE A 200 13.11 -5.14 -7.87
C ILE A 200 13.20 -3.63 -7.80
N VAL A 201 12.38 -2.97 -8.63
CA VAL A 201 12.25 -1.52 -8.67
C VAL A 201 10.96 -1.15 -7.94
N GLY A 202 11.10 -0.43 -6.84
CA GLY A 202 9.99 0.01 -6.00
C GLY A 202 9.44 1.38 -6.39
N LYS A 203 8.61 1.94 -5.52
CA LYS A 203 8.06 3.29 -5.68
C LYS A 203 9.19 4.33 -5.74
N GLY A 204 9.08 5.28 -6.69
CA GLY A 204 10.09 6.32 -6.88
C GLY A 204 11.38 5.83 -7.54
N ASN A 205 11.31 4.75 -8.32
CA ASN A 205 12.44 4.14 -9.03
C ASN A 205 13.59 3.66 -8.10
N LYS A 206 13.28 3.40 -6.83
CA LYS A 206 14.27 2.88 -5.87
C LYS A 206 14.44 1.38 -6.08
N GLU A 207 15.67 0.98 -6.34
CA GLU A 207 16.03 -0.44 -6.49
C GLU A 207 16.34 -1.06 -5.13
N ARG A 208 15.99 -2.33 -4.96
CA ARG A 208 16.43 -3.15 -3.85
C ARG A 208 16.60 -4.60 -4.29
N LEU A 209 17.44 -5.33 -3.59
CA LEU A 209 17.58 -6.77 -3.74
C LEU A 209 16.62 -7.50 -2.78
N VAL A 210 16.00 -8.54 -3.29
CA VAL A 210 15.18 -9.47 -2.51
C VAL A 210 15.92 -10.79 -2.46
N TYR A 211 16.29 -11.24 -1.26
CA TYR A 211 16.97 -12.52 -1.05
C TYR A 211 15.97 -13.67 -1.16
N LEU A 212 16.42 -14.77 -1.77
CA LEU A 212 15.65 -15.97 -2.02
C LEU A 212 16.16 -17.10 -1.13
N ASN A 213 15.24 -17.73 -0.40
CA ASN A 213 15.54 -18.97 0.30
C ASN A 213 15.39 -20.17 -0.65
N ASN A 214 15.78 -21.36 -0.17
CA ASN A 214 15.77 -22.59 -0.98
C ASN A 214 14.37 -22.89 -1.57
N ALA A 215 13.30 -22.65 -0.83
CA ALA A 215 11.93 -22.85 -1.33
C ALA A 215 11.61 -21.94 -2.51
N CYS A 216 12.08 -20.68 -2.48
CA CYS A 216 11.91 -19.74 -3.60
C CYS A 216 12.74 -20.13 -4.81
N LEU A 217 13.98 -20.58 -4.60
CA LEU A 217 14.88 -21.05 -5.68
C LEU A 217 14.30 -22.28 -6.36
N ASP A 218 13.84 -23.26 -5.61
CA ASP A 218 13.21 -24.48 -6.11
C ASP A 218 11.94 -24.16 -6.92
N ALA A 219 11.05 -23.31 -6.37
CA ALA A 219 9.84 -22.89 -7.05
C ALA A 219 10.12 -22.13 -8.35
N LEU A 220 11.15 -21.29 -8.38
CA LEU A 220 11.59 -20.58 -9.57
C LEU A 220 12.16 -21.51 -10.63
N ASP A 221 13.00 -22.46 -10.26
CA ASP A 221 13.60 -23.45 -11.20
C ASP A 221 12.52 -24.27 -11.90
N HIS A 222 11.58 -24.83 -11.14
CA HIS A 222 10.44 -25.58 -11.69
C HIS A 222 9.59 -24.71 -12.63
N TYR A 223 9.29 -23.49 -12.21
CA TYR A 223 8.48 -22.59 -13.03
C TYR A 223 9.22 -22.14 -14.30
N ILE A 224 10.50 -21.79 -14.23
CA ILE A 224 11.27 -21.35 -15.40
C ILE A 224 11.36 -22.48 -16.44
N LYS A 225 11.55 -23.74 -16.01
CA LYS A 225 11.52 -24.91 -16.90
C LYS A 225 10.15 -25.05 -17.59
N ALA A 226 9.06 -25.04 -16.81
CA ALA A 226 7.70 -25.13 -17.34
C ALA A 226 7.35 -23.95 -18.26
N ARG A 227 7.79 -22.74 -17.92
CA ARG A 227 7.62 -21.54 -18.75
C ARG A 227 8.33 -21.65 -20.09
N SER A 228 9.56 -22.15 -20.10
CA SER A 228 10.36 -22.28 -21.31
C SER A 228 9.81 -23.32 -22.28
N ALA A 229 9.04 -24.28 -21.79
CA ALA A 229 8.38 -25.30 -22.60
C ALA A 229 7.06 -24.81 -23.24
N LEU A 230 6.60 -23.59 -22.94
CA LEU A 230 5.36 -23.09 -23.54
C LEU A 230 5.54 -22.75 -25.02
N PRO A 231 4.64 -23.25 -25.92
CA PRO A 231 4.76 -23.04 -27.35
C PRO A 231 4.44 -21.60 -27.78
N ASN A 232 3.72 -20.84 -27.00
CA ASN A 232 3.21 -19.51 -27.32
C ASN A 232 3.86 -18.38 -26.48
N LEU A 233 5.16 -18.47 -26.22
CA LEU A 233 5.89 -17.47 -25.45
C LEU A 233 6.06 -16.17 -26.25
N VAL A 234 5.24 -15.13 -25.91
CA VAL A 234 5.24 -13.82 -26.55
C VAL A 234 6.19 -12.86 -25.82
N ASP A 235 6.02 -12.68 -24.50
CA ASP A 235 6.93 -11.85 -23.69
C ASP A 235 8.08 -12.71 -23.15
N LYS A 236 9.21 -12.66 -23.86
CA LYS A 236 10.42 -13.43 -23.50
C LYS A 236 11.09 -12.89 -22.24
N ASN A 237 10.90 -11.61 -21.92
CA ASN A 237 11.57 -10.96 -20.78
C ASN A 237 10.82 -11.13 -19.47
N ALA A 238 9.47 -11.09 -19.49
CA ALA A 238 8.66 -11.20 -18.30
C ALA A 238 8.90 -12.51 -17.56
N LEU A 239 9.11 -12.46 -16.23
CA LEU A 239 9.15 -13.67 -15.43
C LEU A 239 7.78 -14.36 -15.46
N PHE A 240 6.72 -13.69 -15.04
CA PHE A 240 5.39 -14.28 -14.94
C PHE A 240 4.53 -14.00 -16.16
N ILE A 241 4.12 -15.07 -16.84
CA ILE A 241 3.34 -15.03 -18.09
C ILE A 241 2.02 -15.80 -17.99
N SER A 242 1.10 -15.44 -18.88
CA SER A 242 -0.16 -16.15 -19.07
C SER A 242 0.07 -17.40 -19.93
N LYS A 243 -0.33 -18.59 -19.45
CA LYS A 243 -0.28 -19.83 -20.23
C LYS A 243 -1.03 -19.70 -21.56
N ARG A 244 -2.17 -18.99 -21.55
CA ARG A 244 -3.02 -18.83 -22.73
C ARG A 244 -2.45 -17.88 -23.79
N THR A 245 -1.85 -16.76 -23.36
CA THR A 245 -1.47 -15.68 -24.29
C THR A 245 0.04 -15.49 -24.42
N GLY A 246 0.87 -16.13 -23.60
CA GLY A 246 2.32 -15.95 -23.59
C GLY A 246 2.78 -14.54 -23.17
N LYS A 247 1.87 -13.66 -22.81
CA LYS A 247 2.15 -12.27 -22.40
C LYS A 247 2.31 -12.16 -20.89
N ARG A 248 3.01 -11.12 -20.43
CA ARG A 248 3.18 -10.76 -19.00
C ARG A 248 1.83 -10.76 -18.26
N LEU A 249 1.81 -11.31 -17.06
CA LEU A 249 0.63 -11.22 -16.20
C LEU A 249 0.38 -9.78 -15.74
N THR A 250 -0.89 -9.40 -15.75
CA THR A 250 -1.33 -8.15 -15.10
C THR A 250 -1.53 -8.34 -13.60
N ALA A 251 -1.46 -7.25 -12.83
CA ALA A 251 -1.76 -7.27 -11.39
C ALA A 251 -3.13 -7.91 -11.10
N ARG A 252 -4.15 -7.55 -11.90
CA ARG A 252 -5.51 -8.11 -11.76
C ARG A 252 -5.52 -9.63 -11.96
N ARG A 253 -4.74 -10.15 -12.91
CA ARG A 253 -4.68 -11.60 -13.12
C ARG A 253 -4.00 -12.33 -11.96
N VAL A 254 -2.96 -11.75 -11.37
CA VAL A 254 -2.33 -12.30 -10.16
C VAL A 254 -3.29 -12.27 -8.96
N GLU A 255 -4.07 -11.18 -8.79
CA GLU A 255 -5.14 -11.14 -7.76
C GLU A 255 -6.13 -12.31 -7.92
N GLN A 256 -6.59 -12.57 -9.15
CA GLN A 256 -7.50 -13.67 -9.45
C GLN A 256 -6.88 -15.05 -9.18
N ILE A 257 -5.58 -15.21 -9.46
CA ILE A 257 -4.84 -16.44 -9.15
C ILE A 257 -4.82 -16.66 -7.63
N VAL A 258 -4.41 -15.65 -6.86
CA VAL A 258 -4.36 -15.72 -5.39
C VAL A 258 -5.75 -16.00 -4.81
N GLU A 259 -6.80 -15.34 -5.31
CA GLU A 259 -8.17 -15.57 -4.85
C GLU A 259 -8.63 -17.01 -5.11
N ARG A 260 -8.33 -17.57 -6.28
CA ARG A 260 -8.64 -18.96 -6.63
C ARG A 260 -7.93 -19.94 -5.69
N CYS A 261 -6.63 -19.73 -5.44
CA CYS A 261 -5.85 -20.58 -4.53
C CYS A 261 -6.36 -20.50 -3.08
N LEU A 262 -6.70 -19.30 -2.60
CA LEU A 262 -7.31 -19.12 -1.28
C LEU A 262 -8.68 -19.85 -1.17
N ARG A 263 -9.45 -19.85 -2.25
CA ARG A 263 -10.73 -20.57 -2.30
C ARG A 263 -10.51 -22.09 -2.24
N ALA A 264 -9.56 -22.61 -2.99
CA ALA A 264 -9.21 -24.03 -2.98
C ALA A 264 -8.71 -24.51 -1.61
N ALA A 265 -8.03 -23.64 -0.86
CA ALA A 265 -7.56 -23.91 0.50
C ALA A 265 -8.62 -23.67 1.59
N GLY A 266 -9.88 -23.38 1.25
CA GLY A 266 -10.95 -23.09 2.24
C GLY A 266 -10.76 -21.76 2.99
N LEU A 267 -9.97 -20.84 2.48
CA LEU A 267 -9.63 -19.55 3.10
C LEU A 267 -10.40 -18.38 2.49
N SER A 268 -11.40 -18.66 1.65
CA SER A 268 -12.23 -17.64 0.99
C SER A 268 -13.07 -16.85 2.03
N GLY A 269 -13.38 -15.58 1.69
CA GLY A 269 -14.23 -14.72 2.54
C GLY A 269 -13.55 -14.15 3.80
N ARG A 270 -12.34 -14.59 4.14
CA ARG A 270 -11.59 -14.11 5.32
C ARG A 270 -10.85 -12.77 5.08
N GLY A 271 -10.95 -12.22 3.86
CA GLY A 271 -10.34 -10.93 3.49
C GLY A 271 -8.85 -11.00 3.20
N TYR A 272 -8.34 -12.18 2.85
CA TYR A 272 -6.96 -12.35 2.39
C TYR A 272 -6.80 -11.83 0.95
N SER A 273 -5.60 -11.36 0.61
CA SER A 273 -5.25 -10.78 -0.68
C SER A 273 -3.73 -10.79 -0.84
N PRO A 274 -3.16 -10.50 -2.01
CA PRO A 274 -1.70 -10.37 -2.17
C PRO A 274 -1.04 -9.47 -1.12
N HIS A 275 -1.71 -8.35 -0.77
CA HIS A 275 -1.21 -7.47 0.29
C HIS A 275 -1.20 -8.15 1.68
N LYS A 276 -2.19 -9.01 1.95
CA LYS A 276 -2.24 -9.77 3.20
C LYS A 276 -1.21 -10.91 3.22
N LEU A 277 -0.90 -11.54 2.09
CA LEU A 277 0.20 -12.50 1.98
C LEU A 277 1.56 -11.84 2.29
N ARG A 278 1.77 -10.61 1.84
CA ARG A 278 2.95 -9.83 2.24
C ARG A 278 2.97 -9.55 3.75
N HIS A 279 1.83 -9.24 4.38
CA HIS A 279 1.74 -9.12 5.84
C HIS A 279 2.06 -10.44 6.53
N THR A 280 1.58 -11.56 5.98
CA THR A 280 1.91 -12.90 6.46
C THR A 280 3.41 -13.14 6.44
N ALA A 281 4.07 -12.89 5.32
CA ALA A 281 5.53 -13.04 5.19
C ALA A 281 6.27 -12.25 6.28
N ALA A 282 5.93 -10.98 6.46
CA ALA A 282 6.54 -10.14 7.48
C ALA A 282 6.33 -10.68 8.89
N THR A 283 5.10 -11.13 9.18
CA THR A 283 4.78 -11.70 10.50
C THR A 283 5.52 -13.00 10.77
N LEU A 284 5.58 -13.90 9.77
CA LEU A 284 6.29 -15.17 9.91
C LEU A 284 7.80 -14.98 10.03
N MET A 285 8.40 -14.04 9.27
CA MET A 285 9.82 -13.69 9.42
C MET A 285 10.12 -13.15 10.82
N TYR A 286 9.24 -12.33 11.37
CA TYR A 286 9.39 -11.81 12.73
C TYR A 286 9.23 -12.88 13.79
N GLN A 287 8.24 -13.76 13.65
CA GLN A 287 7.90 -14.77 14.66
C GLN A 287 8.86 -15.97 14.67
N TYR A 288 9.36 -16.38 13.52
CA TYR A 288 10.10 -17.61 13.32
C TYR A 288 11.50 -17.40 12.71
N GLY A 289 11.73 -16.27 12.04
CA GLY A 289 12.97 -16.00 11.33
C GLY A 289 13.98 -15.15 12.10
N ASN A 290 13.74 -14.85 13.38
CA ASN A 290 14.55 -13.95 14.21
C ASN A 290 14.87 -12.59 13.56
N ALA A 291 14.06 -12.16 12.59
CA ALA A 291 14.25 -10.88 11.94
C ALA A 291 13.87 -9.75 12.88
N ASP A 292 14.79 -8.84 13.15
CA ASP A 292 14.48 -7.62 13.89
C ASP A 292 13.66 -6.62 13.03
N MET A 293 13.19 -5.54 13.64
CA MET A 293 12.38 -4.52 13.00
C MET A 293 13.11 -3.79 11.86
N LEU A 294 14.42 -3.62 12.00
CA LEU A 294 15.23 -2.92 11.00
C LEU A 294 15.43 -3.80 9.77
N ALA A 295 15.76 -5.08 9.98
CA ALA A 295 15.84 -6.07 8.92
C ALA A 295 14.52 -6.23 8.17
N LEU A 296 13.38 -6.30 8.88
CA LEU A 296 12.06 -6.35 8.25
C LEU A 296 11.75 -5.11 7.42
N LYS A 297 12.10 -3.92 7.91
CA LYS A 297 11.94 -2.67 7.17
C LYS A 297 12.71 -2.73 5.85
N GLU A 298 13.95 -3.20 5.88
CA GLU A 298 14.82 -3.30 4.70
C GLU A 298 14.31 -4.36 3.72
N ILE A 299 14.04 -5.58 4.18
CA ILE A 299 13.48 -6.69 3.37
C ILE A 299 12.20 -6.25 2.66
N LEU A 300 11.29 -5.59 3.39
CA LEU A 300 10.02 -5.15 2.84
C LEU A 300 10.11 -3.83 2.05
N GLY A 301 11.17 -3.05 2.20
CA GLY A 301 11.30 -1.73 1.57
C GLY A 301 10.23 -0.75 2.08
N HIS A 302 10.09 -0.62 3.41
CA HIS A 302 9.22 0.36 4.05
C HIS A 302 9.97 1.66 4.25
N GLU A 303 9.42 2.78 3.74
CA GLU A 303 10.01 4.11 3.94
C GLU A 303 9.90 4.57 5.41
N ASN A 304 8.84 4.17 6.11
CA ASN A 304 8.59 4.54 7.50
C ASN A 304 8.60 3.34 8.44
N VAL A 305 9.26 3.49 9.60
CA VAL A 305 9.28 2.49 10.68
C VAL A 305 7.87 2.20 11.20
N SER A 306 6.99 3.20 11.22
CA SER A 306 5.60 3.05 11.68
C SER A 306 4.78 1.99 10.91
N THR A 307 5.14 1.71 9.65
CA THR A 307 4.52 0.63 8.86
C THR A 307 5.02 -0.75 9.26
N THR A 308 6.20 -0.84 9.86
CA THR A 308 6.79 -2.11 10.32
C THR A 308 6.40 -2.39 11.78
N GLN A 309 6.17 -1.37 12.61
CA GLN A 309 5.71 -1.52 14.00
C GLN A 309 4.37 -2.26 14.14
N ILE A 310 3.56 -2.34 13.07
CA ILE A 310 2.31 -3.12 13.07
C ILE A 310 2.56 -4.60 13.37
N TYR A 311 3.73 -5.11 13.05
CA TYR A 311 4.08 -6.53 13.22
C TYR A 311 4.56 -6.87 14.64
N THR A 312 4.95 -5.88 15.45
CA THR A 312 5.42 -6.08 16.82
C THR A 312 4.28 -6.30 17.83
N HIS A 313 3.08 -5.82 17.52
CA HIS A 313 1.92 -5.99 18.41
C HIS A 313 1.37 -7.42 18.48
N ILE A 314 1.93 -8.36 17.71
CA ILE A 314 1.32 -9.66 17.45
C ILE A 314 1.88 -10.76 18.37
N ASN A 315 2.99 -10.54 19.06
CA ASN A 315 3.61 -11.62 19.83
C ASN A 315 3.86 -11.27 21.30
N GLN A 316 2.82 -11.46 22.13
CA GLN A 316 2.95 -11.38 23.59
C GLN A 316 3.98 -12.39 24.15
N LYS A 317 4.17 -13.55 23.50
CA LYS A 317 5.19 -14.53 23.91
C LYS A 317 6.61 -13.98 23.78
N GLN A 318 6.92 -13.25 22.70
CA GLN A 318 8.26 -12.65 22.54
C GLN A 318 8.48 -11.51 23.52
N LEU A 319 7.47 -10.69 23.80
CA LEU A 319 7.57 -9.64 24.82
C LEU A 319 7.82 -10.25 26.19
N LYS A 320 7.09 -11.29 26.56
CA LYS A 320 7.27 -12.02 27.82
C LYS A 320 8.65 -12.67 27.89
N SER A 321 9.06 -13.38 26.84
CA SER A 321 10.38 -14.00 26.76
C SER A 321 11.54 -12.99 26.83
N ALA A 322 11.37 -11.80 26.20
CA ALA A 322 12.37 -10.73 26.27
C ALA A 322 12.50 -10.14 27.68
N VAL A 323 11.39 -9.99 28.40
CA VAL A 323 11.40 -9.51 29.80
C VAL A 323 11.98 -10.57 30.72
N GLU A 324 11.61 -11.85 30.54
CA GLU A 324 12.16 -12.98 31.31
C GLU A 324 13.65 -13.23 31.03
N GLY A 325 14.11 -12.94 29.83
CA GLY A 325 15.53 -13.04 29.44
C GLY A 325 16.40 -11.84 29.84
N SER A 326 15.84 -10.84 30.55
CA SER A 326 16.62 -9.72 31.06
C SER A 326 17.63 -10.20 32.10
N PRO A 327 18.94 -9.81 32.01
CA PRO A 327 19.95 -10.18 33.01
C PRO A 327 19.62 -9.65 34.43
N LEU A 328 18.71 -8.70 34.54
CA LEU A 328 18.24 -8.17 35.82
C LEU A 328 16.99 -8.90 36.36
N ALA A 329 16.37 -9.80 35.60
CA ALA A 329 15.17 -10.53 36.02
C ALA A 329 15.42 -11.48 37.22
N SER A 330 16.67 -11.85 37.48
CA SER A 330 17.09 -12.73 38.57
C SER A 330 17.55 -11.96 39.82
N ILE A 331 17.52 -10.61 39.82
CA ILE A 331 17.92 -9.83 41.01
C ILE A 331 16.77 -9.83 42.01
N ASN A 332 17.02 -10.44 43.18
CA ASN A 332 16.07 -10.43 44.27
C ASN A 332 16.23 -9.13 45.08
N TYR A 333 15.12 -8.69 45.69
CA TYR A 333 15.14 -7.57 46.62
C TYR A 333 15.95 -7.95 47.89
N GLU A 334 17.02 -7.20 48.16
CA GLU A 334 17.71 -7.23 49.43
C GLU A 334 17.34 -5.97 50.20
N PRO A 335 16.86 -6.07 51.48
CA PRO A 335 16.57 -4.90 52.27
C PRO A 335 17.87 -4.09 52.53
N PRO A 336 17.78 -2.75 52.67
CA PRO A 336 18.95 -1.95 52.94
C PRO A 336 19.60 -2.41 54.26
N ARG A 337 20.91 -2.61 54.24
CA ARG A 337 21.69 -2.98 55.42
C ARG A 337 21.48 -1.91 56.53
N THR A 338 21.21 -2.37 57.74
CA THR A 338 21.11 -1.46 58.89
C THR A 338 22.49 -0.97 59.29
N VAL A 339 22.58 0.21 59.92
CA VAL A 339 23.85 0.87 60.30
C VAL A 339 24.68 -0.06 61.20
N ASP A 340 24.02 -0.89 62.02
CA ASP A 340 24.65 -1.85 62.92
C ASP A 340 25.37 -3.02 62.20
N GLU A 341 24.97 -3.36 60.96
CA GLU A 341 25.60 -4.39 60.13
C GLU A 341 26.86 -3.88 59.39
N ILE A 342 26.95 -2.56 59.17
CA ILE A 342 28.09 -1.93 58.50
C ILE A 342 29.27 -1.78 59.47
N ASP A 343 28.99 -1.47 60.75
CA ASP A 343 30.02 -1.29 61.78
C ASP A 343 30.64 -2.63 62.23
N SER A 344 29.92 -3.75 62.13
CA SER A 344 30.44 -5.08 62.48
C SER A 344 31.43 -5.68 61.48
N GLU A 345 31.47 -5.22 60.23
CA GLU A 345 32.45 -5.65 59.23
C GLU A 345 33.81 -4.89 59.29
N GLN A 346 33.84 -3.73 60.00
CA GLN A 346 35.07 -2.94 60.16
C GLN A 346 35.92 -3.36 61.36
N ASP A 347 35.39 -4.16 62.29
CA ASP A 347 36.08 -4.60 63.51
C ASP A 347 36.65 -6.04 63.43
N SER A 348 36.82 -6.61 62.25
CA SER A 348 37.51 -7.89 62.11
C SER A 348 39.02 -7.66 61.94
N PRO A 349 39.85 -8.03 62.89
CA PRO A 349 41.30 -7.85 62.79
C PRO A 349 41.90 -8.80 61.76
N GLN A 350 42.88 -8.25 61.03
CA GLN A 350 43.71 -8.98 60.04
C GLN A 350 44.54 -10.11 60.65
#